data_e82b09056f04916e6510f9aa82ea19f2
#
_entry.id   e82b09056f04916e6510f9aa82ea19f2
#
_cell.length_a   1.000
_cell.length_b   1.000
_cell.length_c   1.000
_cell.angle_alpha   90.00
_cell.angle_beta   90.00
_cell.angle_gamma   90.00
#
_symmetry.space_group_name_H-M   'P 1'
#
loop_
_entity.id
_entity.type
_entity.pdbx_description
1 polymer ?
#
loop_
_entity_poly.entity_id
_entity_poly.type
_entity_poly.pdbx_seq_one_letter_code
_entity_poly.pdbx_strand_id
1 'polypeptide(L)'
;MTEIDMERIPKHIAIICDGNGRWAKKRLMPRSLGHRKGGFNIKDVSKAAERLGVKCITFFCFSTENWNRPKAEVDYLMSAPIKFLKRFHKDILNGTTQIRLIGRKDRFTKEFLDTFKDIEEITKDKTGIRMNLCVDYGSYEEITTAIKKIATEYKDGNITLDDITPELVTKNLYTYDCPPLDLLIRTSGEERISNFLLWQLAYSELYFTGTLWPDFDEKELKKAIIDYQSRDRRFGAIKDENK
;
A
#
# COMPACT_ATOMS: atom_id res chain seq x y z
N MET A 1 -8.28 14.79 -24.18
CA MET A 1 -7.88 14.10 -22.94
C MET A 1 -6.42 14.41 -22.74
N THR A 2 -6.03 14.94 -21.58
CA THR A 2 -4.64 15.24 -21.26
C THR A 2 -3.87 13.91 -21.28
N GLU A 3 -2.80 13.85 -22.07
CA GLU A 3 -1.95 12.66 -22.18
C GLU A 3 -1.06 12.55 -20.93
N ILE A 4 -0.76 11.32 -20.49
CA ILE A 4 0.13 11.10 -19.35
C ILE A 4 1.56 11.48 -19.75
N ASP A 5 2.18 12.33 -18.95
CA ASP A 5 3.60 12.62 -19.03
C ASP A 5 4.40 11.47 -18.38
N MET A 6 5.10 10.70 -19.20
CA MET A 6 5.87 9.52 -18.76
C MET A 6 7.14 9.89 -17.96
N GLU A 7 7.60 11.14 -18.00
CA GLU A 7 8.76 11.62 -17.22
C GLU A 7 8.35 12.00 -15.79
N ARG A 8 7.06 12.27 -15.56
CA ARG A 8 6.50 12.72 -14.28
C ARG A 8 5.62 11.68 -13.60
N ILE A 9 5.87 10.41 -13.81
CA ILE A 9 5.16 9.31 -13.14
C ILE A 9 5.54 9.26 -11.65
N PRO A 10 4.56 9.18 -10.71
CA PRO A 10 4.84 8.96 -9.30
C PRO A 10 5.61 7.65 -9.12
N LYS A 11 6.73 7.70 -8.38
CA LYS A 11 7.56 6.52 -8.14
C LYS A 11 6.92 5.56 -7.15
N HIS A 12 6.20 6.09 -6.16
CA HIS A 12 5.50 5.30 -5.16
C HIS A 12 4.05 5.78 -5.04
N ILE A 13 3.12 4.85 -5.24
CA ILE A 13 1.67 5.06 -5.07
C ILE A 13 1.16 4.19 -3.92
N ALA A 14 0.40 4.78 -3.00
CA ALA A 14 -0.34 4.04 -1.97
C ALA A 14 -1.83 4.06 -2.28
N ILE A 15 -2.55 2.95 -2.05
CA ILE A 15 -3.98 2.84 -2.35
C ILE A 15 -4.74 2.28 -1.15
N ILE A 16 -5.72 3.04 -0.66
CA ILE A 16 -6.72 2.54 0.28
C ILE A 16 -7.84 1.89 -0.52
N CYS A 17 -7.90 0.55 -0.49
CA CYS A 17 -8.79 -0.30 -1.28
C CYS A 17 -10.21 -0.37 -0.68
N ASP A 18 -10.88 0.79 -0.59
CA ASP A 18 -12.21 0.90 0.02
C ASP A 18 -13.34 0.68 -0.99
N GLY A 19 -14.49 0.20 -0.49
CA GLY A 19 -15.72 0.04 -1.26
C GLY A 19 -16.09 -1.40 -1.64
N ASN A 20 -15.31 -2.42 -1.27
CA ASN A 20 -15.60 -3.83 -1.59
C ASN A 20 -17.01 -4.26 -1.16
N GLY A 21 -17.40 -3.96 0.10
CA GLY A 21 -18.70 -4.31 0.63
C GLY A 21 -19.84 -3.52 -0.04
N ARG A 22 -19.63 -2.22 -0.33
CA ARG A 22 -20.60 -1.37 -1.04
C ARG A 22 -20.82 -1.84 -2.47
N TRP A 23 -19.74 -2.25 -3.13
CA TRP A 23 -19.78 -2.83 -4.48
C TRP A 23 -20.68 -4.08 -4.54
N ALA A 24 -20.48 -5.02 -3.60
CA ALA A 24 -21.29 -6.23 -3.50
C ALA A 24 -22.77 -5.91 -3.19
N LYS A 25 -23.01 -5.02 -2.22
CA LYS A 25 -24.38 -4.60 -1.83
C LYS A 25 -25.15 -3.98 -3.02
N LYS A 26 -24.50 -3.12 -3.82
CA LYS A 26 -25.13 -2.52 -5.03
C LYS A 26 -25.54 -3.59 -6.06
N ARG A 27 -24.97 -4.78 -6.00
CA ARG A 27 -25.22 -5.90 -6.93
C ARG A 27 -26.01 -7.05 -6.29
N LEU A 28 -26.56 -6.83 -5.09
CA LEU A 28 -27.31 -7.84 -4.30
C LEU A 28 -26.46 -9.11 -4.04
N MET A 29 -25.15 -8.95 -3.87
CA MET A 29 -24.18 -10.04 -3.66
C MET A 29 -23.66 -10.05 -2.22
N PRO A 30 -23.25 -11.21 -1.70
CA PRO A 30 -22.53 -11.29 -0.43
C PRO A 30 -21.24 -10.43 -0.44
N ARG A 31 -20.92 -9.80 0.71
CA ARG A 31 -19.72 -8.95 0.86
C ARG A 31 -18.43 -9.66 0.47
N SER A 32 -18.34 -10.97 0.71
CA SER A 32 -17.19 -11.81 0.32
C SER A 32 -16.88 -11.78 -1.17
N LEU A 33 -17.88 -11.67 -2.04
CA LEU A 33 -17.67 -11.55 -3.48
C LEU A 33 -17.07 -10.19 -3.86
N GLY A 34 -17.43 -9.11 -3.16
CA GLY A 34 -16.77 -7.81 -3.31
C GLY A 34 -15.28 -7.88 -2.92
N HIS A 35 -14.98 -8.48 -1.77
CA HIS A 35 -13.59 -8.69 -1.35
C HIS A 35 -12.80 -9.58 -2.33
N ARG A 36 -13.45 -10.63 -2.84
CA ARG A 36 -12.83 -11.49 -3.86
C ARG A 36 -12.49 -10.71 -5.13
N LYS A 37 -13.43 -9.92 -5.64
CA LYS A 37 -13.20 -9.08 -6.84
C LYS A 37 -12.12 -8.04 -6.58
N GLY A 38 -12.14 -7.39 -5.41
CA GLY A 38 -11.10 -6.44 -4.98
C GLY A 38 -9.71 -7.08 -4.86
N GLY A 39 -9.62 -8.34 -4.43
CA GLY A 39 -8.36 -9.09 -4.41
C GLY A 39 -7.77 -9.32 -5.81
N PHE A 40 -8.61 -9.65 -6.80
CA PHE A 40 -8.17 -9.74 -8.20
C PHE A 40 -7.71 -8.37 -8.72
N ASN A 41 -8.40 -7.30 -8.32
CA ASN A 41 -8.08 -5.95 -8.74
C ASN A 41 -6.69 -5.48 -8.29
N ILE A 42 -6.20 -5.93 -7.14
CA ILE A 42 -4.81 -5.67 -6.69
C ILE A 42 -3.80 -6.09 -7.77
N LYS A 43 -3.95 -7.29 -8.33
CA LYS A 43 -3.08 -7.80 -9.40
C LYS A 43 -3.18 -6.94 -10.66
N ASP A 44 -4.41 -6.60 -11.08
CA ASP A 44 -4.64 -5.88 -12.33
C ASP A 44 -4.11 -4.44 -12.25
N VAL A 45 -4.37 -3.73 -11.14
CA VAL A 45 -3.87 -2.37 -10.89
C VAL A 45 -2.36 -2.36 -10.70
N SER A 46 -1.77 -3.35 -10.03
CA SER A 46 -0.30 -3.47 -9.89
C SER A 46 0.37 -3.61 -11.25
N LYS A 47 -0.15 -4.46 -12.13
CA LYS A 47 0.36 -4.59 -13.50
C LYS A 47 0.20 -3.31 -14.33
N ALA A 48 -0.91 -2.60 -14.16
CA ALA A 48 -1.12 -1.31 -14.82
C ALA A 48 -0.11 -0.26 -14.33
N ALA A 49 0.12 -0.18 -13.01
CA ALA A 49 1.10 0.70 -12.40
C ALA A 49 2.54 0.40 -12.90
N GLU A 50 2.90 -0.89 -13.01
CA GLU A 50 4.21 -1.32 -13.54
C GLU A 50 4.41 -0.86 -14.99
N ARG A 51 3.39 -1.06 -15.86
CA ARG A 51 3.44 -0.60 -17.27
C ARG A 51 3.58 0.92 -17.40
N LEU A 52 3.03 1.67 -16.44
CA LEU A 52 3.15 3.12 -16.37
C LEU A 52 4.49 3.60 -15.76
N GLY A 53 5.36 2.69 -15.31
CA GLY A 53 6.68 3.04 -14.80
C GLY A 53 6.74 3.31 -13.29
N VAL A 54 5.65 3.07 -12.54
CA VAL A 54 5.61 3.12 -11.08
C VAL A 54 6.60 2.09 -10.51
N LYS A 55 7.38 2.48 -9.50
CA LYS A 55 8.41 1.61 -8.91
C LYS A 55 7.93 0.86 -7.67
N CYS A 56 7.03 1.47 -6.92
CA CYS A 56 6.48 0.89 -5.70
C CYS A 56 4.97 1.16 -5.63
N ILE A 57 4.20 0.15 -5.23
CA ILE A 57 2.78 0.29 -4.96
C ILE A 57 2.44 -0.36 -3.62
N THR A 58 1.73 0.37 -2.75
CA THR A 58 1.37 -0.09 -1.42
C THR A 58 -0.14 -0.14 -1.26
N PHE A 59 -0.71 -1.32 -1.02
CA PHE A 59 -2.15 -1.52 -0.88
C PHE A 59 -2.55 -1.68 0.58
N PHE A 60 -3.54 -0.91 1.04
CA PHE A 60 -4.16 -1.07 2.35
C PHE A 60 -5.26 -2.13 2.28
N CYS A 61 -4.90 -3.37 2.60
CA CYS A 61 -5.76 -4.53 2.45
C CYS A 61 -6.58 -4.82 3.72
N PHE A 62 -5.96 -4.67 4.92
CA PHE A 62 -6.60 -4.95 6.20
C PHE A 62 -5.93 -4.13 7.31
N SER A 63 -6.70 -3.26 7.96
CA SER A 63 -6.19 -2.43 9.06
C SER A 63 -6.26 -3.14 10.41
N THR A 64 -5.50 -2.65 11.39
CA THR A 64 -5.56 -3.12 12.79
C THR A 64 -6.97 -3.00 13.38
N GLU A 65 -7.76 -2.02 12.95
CA GLU A 65 -9.14 -1.80 13.40
C GLU A 65 -10.13 -2.79 12.78
N ASN A 66 -9.79 -3.42 11.66
CA ASN A 66 -10.68 -4.35 10.96
C ASN A 66 -10.89 -5.68 11.71
N TRP A 67 -10.07 -5.98 12.71
CA TRP A 67 -10.31 -7.11 13.62
C TRP A 67 -11.63 -6.99 14.38
N ASN A 68 -12.19 -5.77 14.53
CA ASN A 68 -13.49 -5.53 15.15
C ASN A 68 -14.70 -5.86 14.22
N ARG A 69 -14.44 -6.31 12.99
CA ARG A 69 -15.50 -6.74 12.07
C ARG A 69 -16.11 -8.08 12.49
N PRO A 70 -17.29 -8.43 11.95
CA PRO A 70 -17.88 -9.76 12.20
C PRO A 70 -16.88 -10.88 11.91
N LYS A 71 -16.80 -11.87 12.79
CA LYS A 71 -15.81 -12.96 12.71
C LYS A 71 -15.78 -13.64 11.35
N ALA A 72 -16.94 -13.92 10.75
CA ALA A 72 -17.00 -14.55 9.42
C ALA A 72 -16.32 -13.70 8.30
N GLU A 73 -16.40 -12.36 8.38
CA GLU A 73 -15.71 -11.48 7.45
C GLU A 73 -14.20 -11.51 7.69
N VAL A 74 -13.76 -11.47 8.95
CA VAL A 74 -12.34 -11.57 9.32
C VAL A 74 -11.74 -12.90 8.86
N ASP A 75 -12.39 -14.02 9.18
CA ASP A 75 -11.94 -15.36 8.80
C ASP A 75 -11.79 -15.49 7.25
N TYR A 76 -12.74 -14.92 6.52
CA TYR A 76 -12.65 -14.85 5.06
C TYR A 76 -11.43 -14.02 4.59
N LEU A 77 -11.25 -12.81 5.14
CA LEU A 77 -10.16 -11.90 4.77
C LEU A 77 -8.78 -12.47 5.10
N MET A 78 -8.68 -13.29 6.14
CA MET A 78 -7.41 -13.98 6.49
C MET A 78 -7.15 -15.20 5.61
N SER A 79 -8.18 -15.92 5.16
CA SER A 79 -8.02 -17.10 4.29
C SER A 79 -7.86 -16.74 2.80
N ALA A 80 -8.48 -15.66 2.34
CA ALA A 80 -8.52 -15.29 0.94
C ALA A 80 -7.13 -14.99 0.34
N PRO A 81 -6.20 -14.27 0.99
CA PRO A 81 -4.85 -14.04 0.47
C PRO A 81 -4.08 -15.34 0.22
N ILE A 82 -4.15 -16.31 1.14
CA ILE A 82 -3.50 -17.62 0.98
C ILE A 82 -4.00 -18.33 -0.28
N LYS A 83 -5.33 -18.39 -0.46
CA LYS A 83 -5.95 -19.01 -1.64
C LYS A 83 -5.56 -18.29 -2.93
N PHE A 84 -5.49 -16.96 -2.88
CA PHE A 84 -5.08 -16.14 -4.01
C PHE A 84 -3.63 -16.40 -4.39
N LEU A 85 -2.70 -16.36 -3.44
CA LEU A 85 -1.28 -16.59 -3.68
C LEU A 85 -1.02 -18.02 -4.22
N LYS A 86 -1.65 -19.03 -3.63
CA LYS A 86 -1.58 -20.42 -4.13
C LYS A 86 -2.11 -20.54 -5.59
N ARG A 87 -3.23 -19.87 -5.90
CA ARG A 87 -3.83 -19.89 -7.25
C ARG A 87 -2.93 -19.23 -8.29
N PHE A 88 -2.28 -18.13 -7.95
CA PHE A 88 -1.43 -17.36 -8.87
C PHE A 88 0.06 -17.65 -8.73
N HIS A 89 0.42 -18.73 -8.04
CA HIS A 89 1.80 -19.07 -7.77
C HIS A 89 2.67 -19.13 -9.04
N LYS A 90 2.19 -19.76 -10.12
CA LYS A 90 2.90 -19.80 -11.41
C LYS A 90 3.08 -18.41 -12.03
N ASP A 91 2.05 -17.56 -11.97
CA ASP A 91 2.13 -16.18 -12.48
C ASP A 91 3.11 -15.36 -11.66
N ILE A 92 3.15 -15.57 -10.32
CA ILE A 92 4.09 -14.94 -9.42
C ILE A 92 5.52 -15.38 -9.71
N LEU A 93 5.76 -16.68 -9.91
CA LEU A 93 7.09 -17.20 -10.26
C LEU A 93 7.62 -16.60 -11.56
N ASN A 94 6.78 -16.54 -12.59
CA ASN A 94 7.18 -16.10 -13.94
C ASN A 94 7.11 -14.56 -14.12
N GLY A 95 6.50 -13.84 -13.17
CA GLY A 95 6.35 -12.39 -13.24
C GLY A 95 7.59 -11.66 -12.73
N THR A 96 7.55 -10.34 -12.83
CA THR A 96 8.62 -9.40 -12.44
C THR A 96 8.38 -8.73 -11.09
N THR A 97 7.16 -8.82 -10.54
CA THR A 97 6.73 -8.14 -9.32
C THR A 97 7.42 -8.70 -8.08
N GLN A 98 8.01 -7.83 -7.27
CA GLN A 98 8.46 -8.14 -5.92
C GLN A 98 7.28 -7.96 -4.95
N ILE A 99 6.97 -8.97 -4.12
CA ILE A 99 5.83 -8.94 -3.19
C ILE A 99 6.33 -8.90 -1.76
N ARG A 100 5.75 -8.02 -0.92
CA ARG A 100 6.05 -7.92 0.50
C ARG A 100 4.79 -7.81 1.34
N LEU A 101 4.79 -8.47 2.51
CA LEU A 101 3.78 -8.33 3.55
C LEU A 101 4.24 -7.29 4.58
N ILE A 102 3.44 -6.24 4.76
CA ILE A 102 3.69 -5.16 5.72
C ILE A 102 2.60 -5.18 6.79
N GLY A 103 2.98 -4.99 8.05
CA GLY A 103 2.12 -4.93 9.23
C GLY A 103 2.55 -5.91 10.31
N ARG A 104 1.73 -6.02 11.34
CA ARG A 104 1.94 -6.96 12.47
C ARG A 104 1.92 -8.39 11.95
N LYS A 105 2.67 -9.27 12.67
CA LYS A 105 2.76 -10.69 12.30
C LYS A 105 2.29 -11.64 13.42
N ASP A 106 2.04 -11.10 14.61
CA ASP A 106 1.75 -11.87 15.82
C ASP A 106 0.31 -12.45 15.90
N ARG A 107 -0.60 -11.97 15.04
CA ARG A 107 -2.01 -12.41 15.01
C ARG A 107 -2.33 -13.42 13.90
N PHE A 108 -1.37 -13.71 13.04
CA PHE A 108 -1.58 -14.60 11.90
C PHE A 108 -1.34 -16.07 12.26
N THR A 109 -2.02 -16.94 11.53
CA THR A 109 -1.74 -18.39 11.59
C THR A 109 -0.35 -18.67 11.00
N LYS A 110 0.25 -19.80 11.44
CA LYS A 110 1.53 -20.25 10.86
C LYS A 110 1.43 -20.42 9.34
N GLU A 111 0.33 -21.01 8.83
CA GLU A 111 0.10 -21.18 7.39
C GLU A 111 0.13 -19.85 6.64
N PHE A 112 -0.47 -18.80 7.20
CA PHE A 112 -0.48 -17.47 6.59
C PHE A 112 0.96 -16.92 6.49
N LEU A 113 1.70 -16.96 7.59
CA LEU A 113 3.06 -16.44 7.65
C LEU A 113 4.02 -17.24 6.75
N ASP A 114 3.95 -18.55 6.76
CA ASP A 114 4.78 -19.42 5.92
C ASP A 114 4.48 -19.14 4.42
N THR A 115 3.20 -19.04 4.03
CA THR A 115 2.82 -18.74 2.64
C THR A 115 3.41 -17.39 2.18
N PHE A 116 3.33 -16.34 3.00
CA PHE A 116 3.89 -15.05 2.63
C PHE A 116 5.41 -15.05 2.63
N LYS A 117 6.05 -15.73 3.60
CA LYS A 117 7.50 -15.88 3.64
C LYS A 117 8.04 -16.55 2.37
N ASP A 118 7.38 -17.60 1.91
CA ASP A 118 7.75 -18.30 0.67
C ASP A 118 7.60 -17.35 -0.55
N ILE A 119 6.51 -16.58 -0.62
CA ILE A 119 6.30 -15.61 -1.71
C ILE A 119 7.33 -14.47 -1.65
N GLU A 120 7.63 -13.94 -0.48
CA GLU A 120 8.68 -12.92 -0.31
C GLU A 120 10.03 -13.46 -0.78
N GLU A 121 10.40 -14.69 -0.39
CA GLU A 121 11.67 -15.31 -0.77
C GLU A 121 11.80 -15.53 -2.27
N ILE A 122 10.78 -16.09 -2.93
CA ILE A 122 10.83 -16.34 -4.39
C ILE A 122 10.72 -15.07 -5.23
N THR A 123 10.33 -13.93 -4.64
CA THR A 123 10.19 -12.66 -5.36
C THR A 123 11.21 -11.59 -4.96
N LYS A 124 12.07 -11.83 -3.99
CA LYS A 124 13.00 -10.83 -3.41
C LYS A 124 13.95 -10.20 -4.43
N ASP A 125 14.42 -10.97 -5.41
CA ASP A 125 15.41 -10.55 -6.41
C ASP A 125 14.76 -10.07 -7.72
N LYS A 126 13.44 -9.95 -7.77
CA LYS A 126 12.71 -9.47 -8.95
C LYS A 126 12.88 -7.96 -9.10
N THR A 127 13.02 -7.51 -10.33
CA THR A 127 13.40 -6.12 -10.68
C THR A 127 12.24 -5.27 -11.19
N GLY A 128 11.02 -5.81 -11.23
CA GLY A 128 9.83 -5.06 -11.61
C GLY A 128 9.28 -4.19 -10.48
N ILE A 129 7.97 -3.98 -10.48
CA ILE A 129 7.33 -3.17 -9.43
C ILE A 129 7.40 -3.88 -8.08
N ARG A 130 7.70 -3.12 -7.02
CA ARG A 130 7.51 -3.58 -5.64
C ARG A 130 6.05 -3.41 -5.23
N MET A 131 5.40 -4.49 -4.81
CA MET A 131 4.04 -4.51 -4.32
C MET A 131 4.02 -4.82 -2.82
N ASN A 132 3.68 -3.83 -2.01
CA ASN A 132 3.50 -3.99 -0.58
C ASN A 132 2.02 -4.25 -0.27
N LEU A 133 1.74 -5.30 0.48
CA LEU A 133 0.40 -5.65 0.96
C LEU A 133 0.32 -5.38 2.46
N CYS A 134 -0.37 -4.29 2.84
CA CYS A 134 -0.57 -3.93 4.24
C CYS A 134 -1.72 -4.74 4.81
N VAL A 135 -1.40 -5.71 5.67
CA VAL A 135 -2.36 -6.58 6.36
C VAL A 135 -2.07 -6.56 7.85
N ASP A 136 -3.09 -6.37 8.67
CA ASP A 136 -2.98 -6.03 10.10
C ASP A 136 -2.04 -4.84 10.33
N TYR A 137 -2.25 -3.82 9.50
CA TYR A 137 -1.41 -2.62 9.48
C TYR A 137 -2.14 -1.41 10.09
N GLY A 138 -1.38 -0.57 10.77
CA GLY A 138 -1.76 0.77 11.21
C GLY A 138 -0.52 1.60 11.50
N SER A 139 -0.51 2.88 11.12
CA SER A 139 0.68 3.75 11.30
C SER A 139 1.06 3.96 12.75
N TYR A 140 0.10 4.02 13.67
CA TYR A 140 0.41 4.15 15.09
C TYR A 140 1.22 2.96 15.60
N GLU A 141 0.89 1.75 15.14
CA GLU A 141 1.62 0.55 15.47
C GLU A 141 3.01 0.54 14.83
N GLU A 142 3.10 0.86 13.53
CA GLU A 142 4.37 0.94 12.81
C GLU A 142 5.34 1.91 13.48
N ILE A 143 4.89 3.15 13.75
CA ILE A 143 5.71 4.20 14.39
C ILE A 143 6.12 3.76 15.81
N THR A 144 5.19 3.20 16.59
CA THR A 144 5.49 2.70 17.93
C THR A 144 6.53 1.58 17.90
N THR A 145 6.45 0.71 16.91
CA THR A 145 7.43 -0.37 16.69
C THR A 145 8.80 0.20 16.31
N ALA A 146 8.84 1.20 15.43
CA ALA A 146 10.09 1.90 15.08
C ALA A 146 10.72 2.57 16.31
N ILE A 147 9.92 3.27 17.13
CA ILE A 147 10.39 3.90 18.37
C ILE A 147 10.99 2.86 19.34
N LYS A 148 10.33 1.70 19.53
CA LYS A 148 10.84 0.63 20.37
C LYS A 148 12.19 0.09 19.89
N LYS A 149 12.36 -0.10 18.59
CA LYS A 149 13.64 -0.52 18.00
C LYS A 149 14.74 0.50 18.27
N ILE A 150 14.48 1.78 17.99
CA ILE A 150 15.43 2.88 18.23
C ILE A 150 15.79 2.98 19.70
N ALA A 151 14.81 2.88 20.62
CA ALA A 151 15.07 2.89 22.05
C ALA A 151 15.93 1.70 22.52
N THR A 152 15.77 0.54 21.89
CA THR A 152 16.61 -0.64 22.17
C THR A 152 18.04 -0.40 21.70
N GLU A 153 18.26 0.08 20.46
CA GLU A 153 19.57 0.42 19.93
C GLU A 153 20.29 1.48 20.81
N TYR A 154 19.55 2.49 21.28
CA TYR A 154 20.08 3.48 22.22
C TYR A 154 20.50 2.86 23.57
N LYS A 155 19.62 2.02 24.15
CA LYS A 155 19.88 1.33 25.42
C LYS A 155 21.11 0.43 25.32
N ASP A 156 21.29 -0.25 24.18
CA ASP A 156 22.40 -1.18 23.94
C ASP A 156 23.71 -0.42 23.56
N GLY A 157 23.69 0.92 23.49
CA GLY A 157 24.85 1.76 23.18
C GLY A 157 25.25 1.75 21.69
N ASN A 158 24.39 1.24 20.79
CA ASN A 158 24.66 1.20 19.36
C ASN A 158 24.46 2.57 18.68
N ILE A 159 23.68 3.45 19.28
CA ILE A 159 23.40 4.83 18.83
C ILE A 159 23.41 5.80 20.02
N THR A 160 23.60 7.08 19.72
CA THR A 160 23.46 8.21 20.66
C THR A 160 22.12 8.93 20.45
N LEU A 161 21.76 9.89 21.32
CA LEU A 161 20.56 10.72 21.11
C LEU A 161 20.66 11.58 19.85
N ASP A 162 21.86 12.03 19.50
CA ASP A 162 22.08 12.86 18.30
C ASP A 162 21.91 12.07 16.98
N ASP A 163 22.00 10.74 17.04
CA ASP A 163 21.72 9.86 15.88
C ASP A 163 20.22 9.70 15.61
N ILE A 164 19.33 10.11 16.55
CA ILE A 164 17.89 9.99 16.40
C ILE A 164 17.39 11.12 15.50
N THR A 165 17.44 10.89 14.20
CA THR A 165 17.01 11.81 13.13
C THR A 165 15.77 11.28 12.41
N PRO A 166 15.07 12.13 11.61
CA PRO A 166 13.97 11.67 10.77
C PRO A 166 14.36 10.52 9.83
N GLU A 167 15.61 10.50 9.36
CA GLU A 167 16.16 9.46 8.50
C GLU A 167 16.28 8.13 9.26
N LEU A 168 16.72 8.16 10.53
CA LEU A 168 16.78 6.95 11.36
C LEU A 168 15.37 6.41 11.63
N VAL A 169 14.39 7.28 11.91
CA VAL A 169 12.99 6.85 12.05
C VAL A 169 12.51 6.19 10.76
N THR A 170 12.72 6.84 9.61
CA THR A 170 12.33 6.32 8.29
C THR A 170 12.94 4.94 8.01
N LYS A 171 14.22 4.72 8.36
CA LYS A 171 14.91 3.42 8.22
C LYS A 171 14.30 2.30 9.08
N ASN A 172 13.58 2.65 10.13
CA ASN A 172 12.94 1.68 11.02
C ASN A 172 11.45 1.44 10.68
N LEU A 173 10.88 2.14 9.69
CA LEU A 173 9.54 1.89 9.20
C LEU A 173 9.49 0.68 8.25
N TYR A 174 8.30 0.15 8.03
CA TYR A 174 8.10 -1.03 7.17
C TYR A 174 8.38 -0.76 5.69
N THR A 175 8.35 0.51 5.27
CA THR A 175 8.60 0.95 3.90
C THR A 175 10.01 1.53 3.69
N TYR A 176 10.94 1.25 4.59
CA TYR A 176 12.28 1.86 4.68
C TYR A 176 13.10 1.81 3.38
N ASP A 177 12.84 0.83 2.54
CA ASP A 177 13.55 0.55 1.30
C ASP A 177 12.70 0.86 0.04
N CYS A 178 11.55 1.54 0.24
CA CYS A 178 10.73 2.08 -0.85
C CYS A 178 11.14 3.51 -1.19
N PRO A 179 10.92 3.97 -2.43
CA PRO A 179 10.96 5.40 -2.73
C PRO A 179 10.02 6.19 -1.83
N PRO A 180 10.27 7.48 -1.57
CA PRO A 180 9.31 8.35 -0.90
C PRO A 180 7.91 8.23 -1.52
N LEU A 181 6.88 8.30 -0.69
CA LEU A 181 5.50 8.21 -1.16
C LEU A 181 5.12 9.50 -1.90
N ASP A 182 4.72 9.38 -3.16
CA ASP A 182 4.34 10.49 -4.00
C ASP A 182 2.84 10.75 -4.01
N LEU A 183 2.02 9.69 -4.08
CA LEU A 183 0.59 9.77 -4.26
C LEU A 183 -0.15 8.75 -3.41
N LEU A 184 -1.10 9.22 -2.59
CA LEU A 184 -2.12 8.39 -1.97
C LEU A 184 -3.41 8.47 -2.76
N ILE A 185 -3.98 7.32 -3.11
CA ILE A 185 -5.31 7.20 -3.71
C ILE A 185 -6.26 6.55 -2.70
N ARG A 186 -7.44 7.14 -2.49
CA ARG A 186 -8.52 6.46 -1.77
C ARG A 186 -9.75 6.36 -2.64
N THR A 187 -10.27 5.13 -2.76
CA THR A 187 -11.49 4.81 -3.50
C THR A 187 -12.72 4.96 -2.61
N SER A 188 -13.91 5.02 -3.23
CA SER A 188 -15.23 4.96 -2.60
C SER A 188 -15.79 6.25 -1.99
N GLY A 189 -15.18 7.42 -2.29
CA GLY A 189 -15.71 8.73 -1.89
C GLY A 189 -15.48 9.10 -0.42
N GLU A 190 -14.63 8.38 0.31
CA GLU A 190 -14.23 8.71 1.68
C GLU A 190 -12.95 9.54 1.68
N GLU A 191 -12.93 10.68 2.36
CA GLU A 191 -11.83 11.64 2.37
C GLU A 191 -11.07 11.64 3.70
N ARG A 192 -10.57 10.50 4.10
CA ARG A 192 -9.73 10.29 5.29
C ARG A 192 -8.69 9.19 5.04
N ILE A 193 -7.58 9.21 5.78
CA ILE A 193 -6.46 8.27 5.60
C ILE A 193 -6.53 7.05 6.51
N SER A 194 -7.37 7.05 7.53
CA SER A 194 -7.67 5.91 8.41
C SER A 194 -6.42 5.23 8.99
N ASN A 195 -5.51 6.01 9.57
CA ASN A 195 -4.29 5.49 10.19
C ASN A 195 -3.35 4.75 9.18
N PHE A 196 -3.34 5.18 7.91
CA PHE A 196 -2.52 4.61 6.87
C PHE A 196 -1.33 5.51 6.54
N LEU A 197 -0.10 4.99 6.65
CA LEU A 197 1.18 5.58 6.23
C LEU A 197 1.39 7.04 6.71
N LEU A 198 1.05 7.38 7.97
CA LEU A 198 1.09 8.76 8.50
C LEU A 198 2.45 9.45 8.31
N TRP A 199 3.55 8.75 8.60
CA TRP A 199 4.89 9.30 8.43
C TRP A 199 5.22 9.55 6.97
N GLN A 200 4.91 8.57 6.13
CA GLN A 200 5.22 8.59 4.71
C GLN A 200 4.39 9.61 3.93
N LEU A 201 3.20 9.95 4.43
CA LEU A 201 2.27 10.90 3.81
C LEU A 201 2.65 12.37 3.96
N ALA A 202 3.66 12.71 4.75
CA ALA A 202 3.99 14.09 5.13
C ALA A 202 4.05 15.08 3.95
N TYR A 203 4.50 14.64 2.77
CA TYR A 203 4.59 15.46 1.55
C TYR A 203 3.96 14.79 0.32
N SER A 204 3.09 13.80 0.54
CA SER A 204 2.41 13.10 -0.55
C SER A 204 1.19 13.87 -1.06
N GLU A 205 0.91 13.75 -2.35
CA GLU A 205 -0.36 14.23 -2.90
C GLU A 205 -1.49 13.25 -2.57
N LEU A 206 -2.69 13.78 -2.35
CA LEU A 206 -3.87 12.98 -2.02
C LEU A 206 -4.90 13.05 -3.16
N TYR A 207 -5.37 11.89 -3.59
CA TYR A 207 -6.43 11.77 -4.61
C TYR A 207 -7.59 10.93 -4.07
N PHE A 208 -8.78 11.51 -4.04
CA PHE A 208 -10.01 10.85 -3.59
C PHE A 208 -10.94 10.64 -4.77
N THR A 209 -11.50 9.43 -4.92
CA THR A 209 -12.44 9.11 -6.01
C THR A 209 -13.68 8.38 -5.50
N GLY A 210 -14.83 8.68 -6.08
CA GLY A 210 -16.08 7.98 -5.80
C GLY A 210 -16.14 6.55 -6.35
N THR A 211 -15.21 6.17 -7.22
CA THR A 211 -15.11 4.82 -7.78
C THR A 211 -14.86 3.81 -6.68
N LEU A 212 -15.63 2.73 -6.63
CA LEU A 212 -15.44 1.64 -5.66
C LEU A 212 -14.25 0.78 -6.06
N TRP A 213 -13.46 0.30 -5.09
CA TRP A 213 -12.22 -0.44 -5.35
C TRP A 213 -12.35 -1.57 -6.39
N PRO A 214 -13.39 -2.45 -6.37
CA PRO A 214 -13.52 -3.49 -7.39
C PRO A 214 -13.69 -3.00 -8.84
N ASP A 215 -14.09 -1.73 -9.03
CA ASP A 215 -14.28 -1.10 -10.33
C ASP A 215 -13.16 -0.09 -10.67
N PHE A 216 -12.15 0.08 -9.79
CA PHE A 216 -10.99 0.96 -10.01
C PHE A 216 -9.99 0.27 -10.93
N ASP A 217 -10.02 0.61 -12.19
CA ASP A 217 -9.20 0.01 -13.25
C ASP A 217 -7.98 0.88 -13.66
N GLU A 218 -7.28 0.48 -14.71
CA GLU A 218 -6.16 1.25 -15.29
C GLU A 218 -6.57 2.66 -15.71
N LYS A 219 -7.79 2.85 -16.20
CA LYS A 219 -8.29 4.16 -16.62
C LYS A 219 -8.45 5.09 -15.43
N GLU A 220 -8.95 4.58 -14.31
CA GLU A 220 -9.05 5.32 -13.06
C GLU A 220 -7.66 5.64 -12.46
N LEU A 221 -6.72 4.68 -12.54
CA LEU A 221 -5.34 4.92 -12.13
C LEU A 221 -4.68 6.03 -12.98
N LYS A 222 -4.89 6.02 -14.29
CA LYS A 222 -4.40 7.09 -15.18
C LYS A 222 -4.96 8.45 -14.82
N LYS A 223 -6.26 8.55 -14.49
CA LYS A 223 -6.86 9.80 -14.01
C LYS A 223 -6.18 10.34 -12.76
N ALA A 224 -5.91 9.46 -11.79
CA ALA A 224 -5.23 9.86 -10.56
C ALA A 224 -3.79 10.35 -10.82
N ILE A 225 -3.08 9.71 -11.76
CA ILE A 225 -1.73 10.14 -12.17
C ILE A 225 -1.77 11.47 -12.91
N ILE A 226 -2.72 11.69 -13.82
CA ILE A 226 -2.90 12.97 -14.52
C ILE A 226 -3.21 14.10 -13.54
N ASP A 227 -4.08 13.85 -12.55
CA ASP A 227 -4.36 14.82 -11.49
C ASP A 227 -3.09 15.15 -10.68
N TYR A 228 -2.33 14.13 -10.27
CA TYR A 228 -1.02 14.32 -9.63
C TYR A 228 -0.07 15.17 -10.47
N GLN A 229 0.03 14.94 -11.77
CA GLN A 229 0.90 15.67 -12.68
C GLN A 229 0.47 17.12 -12.91
N SER A 230 -0.83 17.43 -12.70
CA SER A 230 -1.34 18.80 -12.79
C SER A 230 -0.97 19.68 -11.61
N ARG A 231 -0.49 19.10 -10.51
CA ARG A 231 -0.17 19.80 -9.27
C ARG A 231 1.28 20.30 -9.26
N ASP A 232 1.49 21.47 -8.65
CA ASP A 232 2.80 22.06 -8.44
C ASP A 232 3.30 21.73 -7.02
N ARG A 233 4.28 20.83 -6.90
CA ARG A 233 4.86 20.38 -5.62
C ARG A 233 5.95 21.37 -5.19
N ARG A 234 5.63 22.26 -4.27
CA ARG A 234 6.50 23.36 -3.83
C ARG A 234 7.43 23.00 -2.67
N PHE A 235 7.15 21.97 -1.90
CA PHE A 235 7.91 21.57 -0.70
C PHE A 235 8.26 22.75 0.24
N GLY A 236 7.35 23.73 0.35
CA GLY A 236 7.55 24.96 1.13
C GLY A 236 8.36 26.06 0.44
N ALA A 237 8.86 25.86 -0.79
CA ALA A 237 9.55 26.91 -1.54
C ALA A 237 8.56 27.89 -2.19
N ILE A 238 8.91 29.17 -2.19
CA ILE A 238 8.22 30.22 -2.93
C ILE A 238 8.87 30.29 -4.33
N LYS A 239 8.08 30.14 -5.39
CA LYS A 239 8.61 30.48 -6.73
C LYS A 239 8.72 32.00 -6.81
N ASP A 240 9.90 32.52 -7.15
CA ASP A 240 10.05 33.91 -7.53
C ASP A 240 9.13 34.20 -8.72
N GLU A 241 8.11 35.04 -8.52
CA GLU A 241 7.16 35.46 -9.56
C GLU A 241 7.82 36.37 -10.64
N ASN A 242 9.14 36.56 -10.56
CA ASN A 242 9.92 37.47 -11.39
C ASN A 242 11.02 36.75 -12.24
N LYS A 243 10.69 35.57 -12.79
CA LYS A 243 11.52 35.01 -13.88
C LYS A 243 10.68 34.47 -15.02
#